data_da2f65e2f9d27431531a0a927e978fdc
#
_entry.id   da2f65e2f9d27431531a0a927e978fdc
#
_cell.length_a   1.000
_cell.length_b   1.000
_cell.length_c   1.000
_cell.angle_alpha   90.00
_cell.angle_beta   90.00
_cell.angle_gamma   90.00
#
_symmetry.space_group_name_H-M   'P 1'
#
loop_
_entity.id
_entity.type
_entity.pdbx_description
1 polymer ?
#
loop_
_entity_poly.entity_id
_entity_poly.type
_entity_poly.pdbx_seq_one_letter_code
_entity_poly.pdbx_strand_id
1 'polypeptide(L)'
;DNDKNFHSSKFQPDMDAPWIRKMSAFIGSKHINVEVDTPALTDALELSTYARDLPGMADVDSSLYLFCKAIKGNFTVALSGECADEIFGGYPWYHNEEILYKPGFPWACSTASRADLLCDGILGDIDPSDYVNFCCNETLKNTEYLDTDSRKDRRMREMFMLNFYWFMQCLLDRKDRMSMAHGLEVRVPFCDHRIARYAFNIPWEIKAAGGREKGIV
;
A
#
# COMPACT_ATOMS: atom_id res chain seq x y z
N ASP A 1 -14.69 -10.13 -10.12
CA ASP A 1 -14.79 -11.58 -9.86
C ASP A 1 -14.25 -12.05 -8.50
N ASN A 2 -13.63 -11.15 -7.72
CA ASN A 2 -13.12 -11.51 -6.39
C ASN A 2 -14.20 -12.07 -5.47
N ASP A 3 -15.42 -11.55 -5.50
CA ASP A 3 -16.51 -12.05 -4.66
C ASP A 3 -16.89 -13.50 -4.98
N LYS A 4 -16.77 -13.92 -6.24
CA LYS A 4 -17.09 -15.31 -6.67
C LYS A 4 -15.98 -16.30 -6.34
N ASN A 5 -14.74 -15.83 -6.32
CA ASN A 5 -13.54 -16.64 -6.14
C ASN A 5 -12.83 -16.35 -4.82
N PHE A 6 -13.51 -15.67 -3.90
CA PHE A 6 -12.92 -15.29 -2.62
C PHE A 6 -12.58 -16.52 -1.76
N HIS A 7 -11.34 -16.56 -1.32
CA HIS A 7 -10.87 -17.50 -0.31
C HIS A 7 -10.29 -16.71 0.86
N SER A 8 -10.86 -16.93 2.04
CA SER A 8 -10.34 -16.31 3.27
C SER A 8 -8.86 -16.62 3.48
N SER A 9 -8.09 -15.63 3.84
CA SER A 9 -6.66 -15.74 4.15
C SER A 9 -6.32 -15.00 5.44
N LYS A 10 -5.10 -15.18 5.96
CA LYS A 10 -4.64 -14.40 7.10
C LYS A 10 -4.54 -12.89 6.78
N PHE A 11 -4.38 -12.52 5.51
CA PHE A 11 -4.30 -11.13 5.07
C PHE A 11 -5.67 -10.51 4.80
N GLN A 12 -6.63 -11.31 4.38
CA GLN A 12 -7.98 -10.89 4.07
C GLN A 12 -8.95 -11.95 4.58
N PRO A 13 -9.33 -11.88 5.87
CA PRO A 13 -10.20 -12.89 6.48
C PRO A 13 -11.64 -12.81 5.98
N ASP A 14 -12.10 -11.63 5.59
CA ASP A 14 -13.47 -11.35 5.14
C ASP A 14 -13.49 -10.66 3.79
N MET A 15 -14.61 -10.77 3.07
CA MET A 15 -14.85 -9.97 1.87
C MET A 15 -15.12 -8.51 2.22
N ASP A 16 -14.68 -7.58 1.37
CA ASP A 16 -14.92 -6.15 1.56
C ASP A 16 -16.37 -5.74 1.27
N ALA A 17 -17.03 -6.41 0.33
CA ALA A 17 -18.36 -6.02 -0.15
C ALA A 17 -19.44 -5.89 0.94
N PRO A 18 -19.55 -6.76 1.96
CA PRO A 18 -20.49 -6.58 3.08
C PRO A 18 -20.20 -5.31 3.89
N TRP A 19 -18.94 -5.01 4.13
CA TRP A 19 -18.50 -3.83 4.89
C TRP A 19 -18.76 -2.55 4.11
N ILE A 20 -18.48 -2.54 2.82
CA ILE A 20 -18.77 -1.42 1.92
C ILE A 20 -20.27 -1.10 1.94
N ARG A 21 -21.15 -2.12 1.83
CA ARG A 21 -22.61 -1.92 1.91
C ARG A 21 -23.04 -1.33 3.26
N LYS A 22 -22.51 -1.86 4.36
CA LYS A 22 -22.79 -1.37 5.71
C LYS A 22 -22.38 0.08 5.88
N MET A 23 -21.17 0.44 5.45
CA MET A 23 -20.65 1.80 5.55
C MET A 23 -21.44 2.76 4.65
N SER A 24 -21.68 2.40 3.40
CA SER A 24 -22.45 3.21 2.47
C SER A 24 -23.87 3.51 2.99
N ALA A 25 -24.53 2.52 3.58
CA ALA A 25 -25.82 2.72 4.21
C ALA A 25 -25.75 3.62 5.45
N PHE A 26 -24.70 3.45 6.27
CA PHE A 26 -24.51 4.26 7.50
C PHE A 26 -24.30 5.73 7.20
N ILE A 27 -23.46 6.06 6.20
CA ILE A 27 -23.20 7.47 5.83
C ILE A 27 -24.22 8.03 4.84
N GLY A 28 -25.15 7.22 4.33
CA GLY A 28 -26.16 7.63 3.34
C GLY A 28 -25.57 8.02 1.98
N SER A 29 -24.43 7.46 1.59
CA SER A 29 -23.79 7.78 0.32
C SER A 29 -24.41 7.01 -0.85
N LYS A 30 -24.37 7.63 -2.05
CA LYS A 30 -24.68 6.93 -3.30
C LYS A 30 -23.47 6.06 -3.67
N HIS A 31 -23.60 4.75 -3.54
CA HIS A 31 -22.55 3.80 -3.88
C HIS A 31 -22.70 3.32 -5.33
N ILE A 32 -21.57 3.22 -6.05
CA ILE A 32 -21.50 2.67 -7.40
C ILE A 32 -20.42 1.60 -7.41
N ASN A 33 -20.81 0.36 -7.71
CA ASN A 33 -19.86 -0.73 -7.90
C ASN A 33 -19.23 -0.66 -9.29
N VAL A 34 -17.92 -0.86 -9.36
CA VAL A 34 -17.18 -1.11 -10.59
C VAL A 34 -16.71 -2.55 -10.54
N GLU A 35 -17.33 -3.40 -11.36
CA GLU A 35 -16.96 -4.80 -11.46
C GLU A 35 -16.03 -5.00 -12.66
N VAL A 36 -14.93 -5.71 -12.43
CA VAL A 36 -13.93 -6.02 -13.45
C VAL A 36 -13.73 -7.53 -13.48
N ASP A 37 -13.85 -8.13 -14.65
CA ASP A 37 -13.59 -9.55 -14.85
C ASP A 37 -12.15 -9.84 -15.29
N THR A 38 -11.77 -11.10 -15.28
CA THR A 38 -10.41 -11.51 -15.66
C THR A 38 -10.04 -11.17 -17.11
N PRO A 39 -10.90 -11.34 -18.10
CA PRO A 39 -10.62 -10.88 -19.48
C PRO A 39 -10.28 -9.39 -19.54
N ALA A 40 -11.11 -8.53 -18.93
CA ALA A 40 -10.87 -7.08 -18.94
C ALA A 40 -9.56 -6.72 -18.22
N LEU A 41 -9.20 -7.41 -17.13
CA LEU A 41 -7.92 -7.24 -16.47
C LEU A 41 -6.74 -7.59 -17.36
N THR A 42 -6.86 -8.69 -18.09
CA THR A 42 -5.82 -9.16 -19.02
C THR A 42 -5.63 -8.19 -20.18
N ASP A 43 -6.72 -7.72 -20.76
CA ASP A 43 -6.69 -6.74 -21.87
C ASP A 43 -6.11 -5.39 -21.43
N ALA A 44 -6.22 -5.05 -20.15
CA ALA A 44 -5.67 -3.80 -19.60
C ALA A 44 -4.18 -3.89 -19.21
N LEU A 45 -3.54 -5.06 -19.24
CA LEU A 45 -2.13 -5.24 -18.83
C LEU A 45 -1.17 -4.35 -19.60
N GLU A 46 -1.26 -4.34 -20.91
CA GLU A 46 -0.41 -3.52 -21.77
C GLU A 46 -0.63 -2.03 -21.52
N LEU A 47 -1.89 -1.60 -21.43
CA LEU A 47 -2.26 -0.21 -21.21
C LEU A 47 -1.81 0.30 -19.84
N SER A 48 -1.94 -0.51 -18.81
CA SER A 48 -1.48 -0.16 -17.46
C SER A 48 0.05 -0.11 -17.36
N THR A 49 0.74 -1.02 -18.05
CA THR A 49 2.21 -1.00 -18.15
C THR A 49 2.69 0.25 -18.89
N TYR A 50 2.03 0.61 -19.98
CA TYR A 50 2.33 1.83 -20.72
C TYR A 50 2.08 3.10 -19.88
N ALA A 51 0.96 3.14 -19.17
CA ALA A 51 0.63 4.26 -18.29
C ALA A 51 1.65 4.42 -17.14
N ARG A 52 2.27 3.33 -16.72
CA ARG A 52 3.29 3.32 -15.66
C ARG A 52 4.70 3.59 -16.17
N ASP A 53 4.96 3.52 -17.46
CA ASP A 53 6.28 3.55 -18.12
C ASP A 53 7.17 2.33 -17.83
N LEU A 54 6.82 1.49 -16.88
CA LEU A 54 7.57 0.31 -16.43
C LEU A 54 6.62 -0.81 -16.02
N PRO A 55 7.03 -2.08 -16.11
CA PRO A 55 6.29 -3.19 -15.52
C PRO A 55 6.05 -2.96 -14.03
N GLY A 56 4.83 -3.19 -13.58
CA GLY A 56 4.42 -2.99 -12.20
C GLY A 56 3.77 -4.24 -11.60
N MET A 57 2.72 -4.02 -10.78
CA MET A 57 1.96 -5.10 -10.16
C MET A 57 0.78 -5.47 -11.07
N ALA A 58 1.00 -6.38 -12.01
CA ALA A 58 0.11 -6.76 -13.10
C ALA A 58 -1.41 -6.59 -12.85
N ASP A 59 -2.00 -7.44 -12.03
CA ASP A 59 -3.44 -7.44 -11.73
C ASP A 59 -3.90 -6.19 -10.96
N VAL A 60 -3.05 -5.69 -10.08
CA VAL A 60 -3.34 -4.51 -9.24
C VAL A 60 -3.32 -3.24 -10.08
N ASP A 61 -2.35 -3.08 -10.98
CA ASP A 61 -2.24 -1.91 -11.84
C ASP A 61 -3.37 -1.90 -12.88
N SER A 62 -3.66 -3.05 -13.51
CA SER A 62 -4.76 -3.19 -14.48
C SER A 62 -6.13 -2.90 -13.86
N SER A 63 -6.39 -3.43 -12.66
CA SER A 63 -7.65 -3.18 -11.95
C SER A 63 -7.82 -1.71 -11.59
N LEU A 64 -6.76 -1.07 -11.10
CA LEU A 64 -6.77 0.35 -10.76
C LEU A 64 -6.95 1.24 -11.99
N TYR A 65 -6.29 0.90 -13.11
CA TYR A 65 -6.44 1.57 -14.38
C TYR A 65 -7.90 1.58 -14.83
N LEU A 66 -8.56 0.42 -14.86
CA LEU A 66 -9.96 0.29 -15.24
C LEU A 66 -10.91 0.99 -14.27
N PHE A 67 -10.62 0.92 -12.98
CA PHE A 67 -11.38 1.62 -11.95
C PHE A 67 -11.31 3.14 -12.13
N CYS A 68 -10.12 3.70 -12.35
CA CYS A 68 -9.94 5.12 -12.62
C CYS A 68 -10.67 5.57 -13.90
N LYS A 69 -10.64 4.74 -14.95
CA LYS A 69 -11.41 4.98 -16.18
C LYS A 69 -12.91 5.10 -15.91
N ALA A 70 -13.45 4.20 -15.10
CA ALA A 70 -14.88 4.21 -14.77
C ALA A 70 -15.26 5.44 -13.93
N ILE A 71 -14.43 5.85 -12.97
CA ILE A 71 -14.67 7.05 -12.16
C ILE A 71 -14.63 8.30 -13.05
N LYS A 72 -13.64 8.41 -13.93
CA LYS A 72 -13.47 9.58 -14.80
C LYS A 72 -14.69 9.85 -15.68
N GLY A 73 -15.45 8.84 -16.04
CA GLY A 73 -16.70 9.00 -16.77
C GLY A 73 -17.71 9.94 -16.10
N ASN A 74 -17.62 10.12 -14.77
CA ASN A 74 -18.55 10.92 -13.99
C ASN A 74 -17.88 12.05 -13.18
N PHE A 75 -16.57 11.96 -12.92
CA PHE A 75 -15.86 12.84 -11.98
C PHE A 75 -14.50 13.27 -12.52
N THR A 76 -14.06 14.46 -12.13
CA THR A 76 -12.73 14.99 -12.48
C THR A 76 -11.75 14.81 -11.31
N VAL A 77 -12.26 14.82 -10.08
CA VAL A 77 -11.48 14.68 -8.84
C VAL A 77 -12.09 13.58 -7.99
N ALA A 78 -11.24 12.77 -7.36
CA ALA A 78 -11.63 11.76 -6.39
C ALA A 78 -10.80 11.90 -5.11
N LEU A 79 -11.38 11.51 -3.96
CA LEU A 79 -10.66 11.35 -2.70
C LEU A 79 -10.38 9.87 -2.49
N SER A 80 -9.17 9.54 -2.04
CA SER A 80 -8.75 8.18 -1.73
C SER A 80 -8.32 8.06 -0.27
N GLY A 81 -8.63 6.91 0.34
CA GLY A 81 -8.18 6.54 1.69
C GLY A 81 -6.76 6.00 1.75
N GLU A 82 -6.00 6.01 0.66
CA GLU A 82 -4.61 5.56 0.67
C GLU A 82 -3.76 6.33 1.68
N CYS A 83 -2.68 5.71 2.09
CA CYS A 83 -1.75 6.14 3.14
C CYS A 83 -2.25 5.94 4.59
N ALA A 84 -3.51 5.59 4.81
CA ALA A 84 -4.00 5.31 6.15
C ALA A 84 -3.33 4.08 6.78
N ASP A 85 -3.09 3.03 5.99
CA ASP A 85 -2.42 1.81 6.45
C ASP A 85 -0.96 2.06 6.84
N GLU A 86 -0.27 2.90 6.09
CA GLU A 86 1.12 3.26 6.34
C GLU A 86 1.29 4.04 7.63
N ILE A 87 0.42 5.00 7.90
CA ILE A 87 0.58 5.89 9.04
C ILE A 87 -0.10 5.40 10.32
N PHE A 88 -1.13 4.55 10.21
CA PHE A 88 -1.86 3.98 11.34
C PHE A 88 -1.59 2.49 11.57
N GLY A 89 -0.76 1.85 10.75
CA GLY A 89 -0.34 0.46 10.94
C GLY A 89 -1.42 -0.56 10.59
N GLY A 90 -2.04 -0.44 9.42
CA GLY A 90 -3.08 -1.36 8.95
C GLY A 90 -2.57 -2.66 8.33
N TYR A 91 -1.27 -2.80 8.09
CA TYR A 91 -0.73 -3.99 7.44
C TYR A 91 -0.41 -5.13 8.41
N PRO A 92 -0.51 -6.39 7.98
CA PRO A 92 -0.24 -7.56 8.83
C PRO A 92 1.13 -7.58 9.48
N TRP A 93 2.16 -7.00 8.87
CA TRP A 93 3.50 -6.94 9.44
C TRP A 93 3.64 -6.07 10.68
N TYR A 94 2.68 -5.18 10.95
CA TYR A 94 2.61 -4.46 12.22
C TYR A 94 2.08 -5.33 13.36
N HIS A 95 1.29 -6.37 13.05
CA HIS A 95 0.54 -7.18 14.00
C HIS A 95 1.12 -8.59 14.18
N ASN A 96 2.08 -8.98 13.34
CA ASN A 96 2.77 -10.27 13.42
C ASN A 96 4.21 -10.05 13.91
N GLU A 97 4.50 -10.45 15.16
CA GLU A 97 5.81 -10.26 15.77
C GLU A 97 6.95 -10.96 15.04
N GLU A 98 6.69 -12.11 14.42
CA GLU A 98 7.70 -12.82 13.63
C GLU A 98 8.14 -12.02 12.41
N ILE A 99 7.21 -11.28 11.79
CA ILE A 99 7.49 -10.43 10.64
C ILE A 99 8.03 -9.08 11.10
N LEU A 100 7.42 -8.50 12.13
CA LEU A 100 7.78 -7.19 12.66
C LEU A 100 9.26 -7.08 12.99
N TYR A 101 9.84 -8.11 13.61
CA TYR A 101 11.23 -8.12 14.03
C TYR A 101 12.22 -8.72 13.02
N LYS A 102 11.74 -9.16 11.84
CA LYS A 102 12.65 -9.55 10.77
C LYS A 102 13.43 -8.34 10.23
N PRO A 103 14.72 -8.52 9.91
CA PRO A 103 15.49 -7.47 9.24
C PRO A 103 14.96 -7.24 7.81
N GLY A 104 15.16 -6.02 7.30
CA GLY A 104 14.77 -5.64 5.94
C GLY A 104 13.34 -5.13 5.83
N PHE A 105 12.90 -4.97 4.60
CA PHE A 105 11.53 -4.58 4.27
C PHE A 105 10.60 -5.79 4.30
N PRO A 106 9.47 -5.78 5.03
CA PRO A 106 8.55 -6.92 5.11
C PRO A 106 7.98 -7.38 3.76
N TRP A 107 7.88 -6.45 2.80
CA TRP A 107 7.32 -6.70 1.46
C TRP A 107 8.37 -7.07 0.40
N ALA A 108 9.68 -7.03 0.71
CA ALA A 108 10.74 -7.27 -0.25
C ALA A 108 11.36 -8.69 -0.16
N CYS A 109 10.54 -9.69 0.19
CA CYS A 109 11.02 -11.05 0.45
C CYS A 109 11.53 -11.83 -0.78
N SER A 110 11.34 -11.31 -2.00
CA SER A 110 11.69 -12.01 -3.26
C SER A 110 12.68 -11.24 -4.14
N THR A 111 13.53 -10.40 -3.56
CA THR A 111 14.47 -9.56 -4.34
C THR A 111 15.41 -10.39 -5.18
N ALA A 112 16.03 -11.43 -4.61
CA ALA A 112 16.94 -12.31 -5.35
C ALA A 112 16.22 -13.02 -6.53
N SER A 113 15.04 -13.61 -6.27
CA SER A 113 14.27 -14.28 -7.33
C SER A 113 13.80 -13.34 -8.45
N ARG A 114 13.63 -12.05 -8.15
CA ARG A 114 13.35 -11.05 -9.19
C ARG A 114 14.57 -10.71 -10.02
N ALA A 115 15.75 -10.71 -9.40
CA ALA A 115 17.01 -10.52 -10.12
C ALA A 115 17.25 -11.62 -11.16
N ASP A 116 16.86 -12.86 -10.86
CA ASP A 116 16.97 -14.00 -11.75
C ASP A 116 16.12 -13.87 -13.04
N LEU A 117 15.16 -12.94 -13.06
CA LEU A 117 14.33 -12.65 -14.25
C LEU A 117 14.97 -11.63 -15.20
N LEU A 118 16.04 -10.97 -14.78
CA LEU A 118 16.71 -9.96 -15.58
C LEU A 118 17.71 -10.59 -16.55
N CYS A 119 17.88 -9.98 -17.72
CA CYS A 119 18.88 -10.41 -18.67
C CYS A 119 20.29 -10.22 -18.12
N ASP A 120 21.20 -11.09 -18.53
CA ASP A 120 22.63 -11.01 -18.18
C ASP A 120 23.19 -9.62 -18.48
N GLY A 121 23.95 -9.09 -17.54
CA GLY A 121 24.67 -7.83 -17.68
C GLY A 121 23.84 -6.56 -17.41
N ILE A 122 22.50 -6.64 -17.21
CA ILE A 122 21.70 -5.46 -16.88
C ILE A 122 22.11 -4.85 -15.54
N LEU A 123 22.39 -5.70 -14.55
CA LEU A 123 22.77 -5.25 -13.21
C LEU A 123 24.25 -4.90 -13.10
N GLY A 124 25.09 -5.35 -14.03
CA GLY A 124 26.55 -5.21 -13.92
C GLY A 124 27.05 -5.83 -12.60
N ASP A 125 27.74 -5.04 -11.80
CA ASP A 125 28.25 -5.45 -10.48
C ASP A 125 27.28 -5.16 -9.33
N ILE A 126 26.04 -4.77 -9.61
CA ILE A 126 25.05 -4.41 -8.58
C ILE A 126 24.34 -5.66 -8.07
N ASP A 127 24.44 -5.95 -6.77
CA ASP A 127 23.55 -6.90 -6.10
C ASP A 127 22.28 -6.16 -5.63
N PRO A 128 21.10 -6.53 -6.17
CA PRO A 128 19.85 -5.91 -5.78
C PRO A 128 19.52 -6.11 -4.29
N SER A 129 19.94 -7.20 -3.67
CA SER A 129 19.73 -7.47 -2.25
C SER A 129 20.57 -6.53 -1.39
N ASP A 130 21.81 -6.26 -1.77
CA ASP A 130 22.67 -5.30 -1.10
C ASP A 130 22.11 -3.89 -1.19
N TYR A 131 21.60 -3.48 -2.36
CA TYR A 131 20.95 -2.19 -2.53
C TYR A 131 19.70 -2.05 -1.65
N VAL A 132 18.83 -3.05 -1.61
CA VAL A 132 17.63 -3.07 -0.75
C VAL A 132 18.02 -2.99 0.72
N ASN A 133 19.03 -3.74 1.15
CA ASN A 133 19.55 -3.69 2.52
C ASN A 133 20.16 -2.32 2.85
N PHE A 134 20.90 -1.72 1.94
CA PHE A 134 21.43 -0.36 2.10
C PHE A 134 20.31 0.65 2.33
N CYS A 135 19.28 0.65 1.48
CA CYS A 135 18.14 1.56 1.61
C CYS A 135 17.40 1.38 2.95
N CYS A 136 17.20 0.14 3.37
CA CYS A 136 16.58 -0.16 4.66
C CYS A 136 17.43 0.39 5.82
N ASN A 137 18.72 0.09 5.83
CA ASN A 137 19.63 0.50 6.91
C ASN A 137 19.76 2.01 7.01
N GLU A 138 19.84 2.74 5.89
CA GLU A 138 19.87 4.20 5.90
C GLU A 138 18.58 4.80 6.45
N THR A 139 17.43 4.19 6.16
CA THR A 139 16.15 4.64 6.74
C THR A 139 16.13 4.43 8.26
N LEU A 140 16.55 3.26 8.72
CA LEU A 140 16.60 2.93 10.15
C LEU A 140 17.57 3.85 10.91
N LYS A 141 18.73 4.13 10.33
CA LYS A 141 19.73 5.04 10.92
C LYS A 141 19.22 6.46 11.12
N ASN A 142 18.33 6.91 10.24
CA ASN A 142 17.73 8.24 10.29
C ASN A 142 16.37 8.28 11.02
N THR A 143 15.95 7.16 11.62
CA THR A 143 14.71 7.11 12.40
C THR A 143 14.91 7.74 13.77
N GLU A 144 14.02 8.67 14.12
CA GLU A 144 14.04 9.34 15.43
C GLU A 144 13.32 8.49 16.49
N TYR A 145 13.91 8.45 17.69
CA TYR A 145 13.36 7.74 18.84
C TYR A 145 13.21 8.67 20.04
N LEU A 146 12.31 8.32 20.95
CA LEU A 146 12.23 8.93 22.27
C LEU A 146 13.06 8.10 23.26
N ASP A 147 13.63 8.75 24.28
CA ASP A 147 14.36 8.06 25.35
C ASP A 147 13.48 7.07 26.10
N THR A 148 12.17 7.33 26.14
CA THR A 148 11.15 6.51 26.80
C THR A 148 10.64 5.36 25.94
N ASP A 149 11.00 5.29 24.66
CA ASP A 149 10.50 4.25 23.75
C ASP A 149 10.95 2.86 24.21
N SER A 150 9.99 1.96 24.40
CA SER A 150 10.26 0.53 24.56
C SER A 150 10.87 -0.07 23.28
N ARG A 151 11.37 -1.31 23.38
CA ARG A 151 11.83 -2.04 22.19
C ARG A 151 10.75 -2.12 21.11
N LYS A 152 9.50 -2.31 21.51
CA LYS A 152 8.36 -2.38 20.59
C LYS A 152 8.08 -1.03 19.94
N ASP A 153 8.06 0.05 20.72
CA ASP A 153 7.82 1.39 20.21
C ASP A 153 8.87 1.81 19.20
N ARG A 154 10.15 1.55 19.50
CA ARG A 154 11.25 1.78 18.55
C ARG A 154 11.00 1.04 17.24
N ARG A 155 10.66 -0.25 17.33
CA ARG A 155 10.38 -1.04 16.12
C ARG A 155 9.15 -0.55 15.35
N MET A 156 8.11 -0.07 16.04
CA MET A 156 6.95 0.54 15.38
C MET A 156 7.30 1.84 14.66
N ARG A 157 8.19 2.67 15.24
CA ARG A 157 8.70 3.87 14.55
C ARG A 157 9.52 3.52 13.31
N GLU A 158 10.40 2.54 13.42
CA GLU A 158 11.16 2.01 12.28
C GLU A 158 10.23 1.54 11.16
N MET A 159 9.24 0.73 11.50
CA MET A 159 8.28 0.22 10.55
C MET A 159 7.45 1.35 9.90
N PHE A 160 7.05 2.36 10.67
CA PHE A 160 6.41 3.55 10.13
C PHE A 160 7.29 4.23 9.09
N MET A 161 8.57 4.47 9.39
CA MET A 161 9.50 5.16 8.48
C MET A 161 9.77 4.34 7.21
N LEU A 162 9.92 3.01 7.34
CA LEU A 162 10.06 2.11 6.19
C LEU A 162 8.83 2.18 5.28
N ASN A 163 7.62 2.11 5.86
CA ASN A 163 6.38 2.23 5.09
C ASN A 163 6.24 3.61 4.44
N PHE A 164 6.49 4.67 5.20
CA PHE A 164 6.31 6.05 4.75
C PHE A 164 7.25 6.42 3.59
N TYR A 165 8.54 6.07 3.69
CA TYR A 165 9.52 6.45 2.66
C TYR A 165 9.54 5.52 1.45
N TRP A 166 9.10 4.27 1.57
CA TRP A 166 9.28 3.29 0.51
C TRP A 166 7.96 2.73 -0.01
N PHE A 167 7.16 2.14 0.86
CA PHE A 167 5.94 1.47 0.43
C PHE A 167 4.87 2.47 -0.02
N MET A 168 4.63 3.50 0.79
CA MET A 168 3.68 4.55 0.48
C MET A 168 3.99 5.27 -0.83
N GLN A 169 5.27 5.59 -1.08
CA GLN A 169 5.65 6.25 -2.32
C GLN A 169 5.36 5.39 -3.55
N CYS A 170 5.59 4.08 -3.45
CA CYS A 170 5.24 3.14 -4.51
C CYS A 170 3.74 3.11 -4.80
N LEU A 171 2.91 3.17 -3.75
CA LEU A 171 1.45 3.19 -3.87
C LEU A 171 0.95 4.51 -4.46
N LEU A 172 1.55 5.62 -4.04
CA LEU A 172 1.21 6.94 -4.58
C LEU A 172 1.57 7.08 -6.06
N ASP A 173 2.79 6.67 -6.45
CA ASP A 173 3.21 6.66 -7.86
C ASP A 173 2.24 5.81 -8.72
N ARG A 174 1.90 4.62 -8.25
CA ARG A 174 0.91 3.77 -8.90
C ARG A 174 -0.44 4.46 -9.04
N LYS A 175 -0.94 5.06 -7.95
CA LYS A 175 -2.23 5.75 -7.94
C LYS A 175 -2.24 6.91 -8.93
N ASP A 176 -1.23 7.75 -8.87
CA ASP A 176 -1.11 8.92 -9.74
C ASP A 176 -1.07 8.52 -11.22
N ARG A 177 -0.19 7.58 -11.58
CA ARG A 177 -0.05 7.15 -12.97
C ARG A 177 -1.32 6.51 -13.53
N MET A 178 -1.97 5.63 -12.77
CA MET A 178 -3.20 4.97 -13.24
C MET A 178 -4.37 5.96 -13.34
N SER A 179 -4.47 6.91 -12.42
CA SER A 179 -5.55 7.92 -12.46
C SER A 179 -5.29 8.99 -13.52
N MET A 180 -4.06 9.48 -13.63
CA MET A 180 -3.70 10.52 -14.58
C MET A 180 -3.69 10.01 -16.04
N ALA A 181 -3.49 8.71 -16.27
CA ALA A 181 -3.72 8.11 -17.60
C ALA A 181 -5.15 8.38 -18.14
N HIS A 182 -6.10 8.64 -17.26
CA HIS A 182 -7.47 9.01 -17.59
C HIS A 182 -7.78 10.49 -17.31
N GLY A 183 -6.82 11.28 -16.83
CA GLY A 183 -7.05 12.66 -16.43
C GLY A 183 -7.93 12.81 -15.17
N LEU A 184 -7.94 11.79 -14.30
CA LEU A 184 -8.60 11.81 -13.00
C LEU A 184 -7.62 12.27 -11.93
N GLU A 185 -7.88 13.41 -11.31
CA GLU A 185 -7.10 13.87 -10.16
C GLU A 185 -7.51 13.11 -8.89
N VAL A 186 -6.58 12.39 -8.28
CA VAL A 186 -6.82 11.71 -6.99
C VAL A 186 -6.11 12.45 -5.88
N ARG A 187 -6.85 12.81 -4.85
CA ARG A 187 -6.33 13.44 -3.63
C ARG A 187 -6.32 12.44 -2.48
N VAL A 188 -5.24 12.46 -1.70
CA VAL A 188 -4.94 11.50 -0.64
C VAL A 188 -4.76 12.23 0.70
N PRO A 189 -5.86 12.57 1.42
CA PRO A 189 -5.79 13.38 2.64
C PRO A 189 -4.88 12.81 3.73
N PHE A 190 -4.76 11.48 3.84
CA PHE A 190 -3.88 10.83 4.82
C PHE A 190 -2.38 11.03 4.54
N CYS A 191 -2.01 11.47 3.34
CA CYS A 191 -0.64 11.87 3.02
C CYS A 191 -0.28 13.31 3.41
N ASP A 192 -1.19 14.06 4.05
CA ASP A 192 -0.86 15.36 4.60
C ASP A 192 0.25 15.21 5.65
N HIS A 193 1.36 15.93 5.43
CA HIS A 193 2.54 15.84 6.30
C HIS A 193 2.24 16.16 7.78
N ARG A 194 1.21 16.97 8.05
CA ARG A 194 0.77 17.29 9.41
C ARG A 194 0.12 16.09 10.09
N ILE A 195 -0.71 15.35 9.33
CA ILE A 195 -1.33 14.11 9.79
C ILE A 195 -0.27 13.03 9.98
N ALA A 196 0.64 12.86 9.02
CA ALA A 196 1.73 11.90 9.12
C ALA A 196 2.63 12.16 10.34
N ARG A 197 3.03 13.43 10.57
CA ARG A 197 3.81 13.84 11.75
C ARG A 197 3.07 13.57 13.05
N TYR A 198 1.78 13.86 13.09
CA TYR A 198 0.96 13.58 14.27
C TYR A 198 0.85 12.07 14.50
N ALA A 199 0.54 11.30 13.46
CA ALA A 199 0.42 9.85 13.52
C ALA A 199 1.72 9.16 13.95
N PHE A 200 2.89 9.65 13.51
CA PHE A 200 4.19 9.14 13.94
C PHE A 200 4.34 9.14 15.47
N ASN A 201 3.77 10.14 16.14
CA ASN A 201 3.87 10.32 17.58
C ASN A 201 2.72 9.68 18.39
N ILE A 202 1.71 9.10 17.74
CA ILE A 202 0.64 8.38 18.44
C ILE A 202 1.20 7.05 18.97
N PRO A 203 1.07 6.75 20.28
CA PRO A 203 1.43 5.46 20.85
C PRO A 203 0.74 4.30 20.13
N TRP A 204 1.48 3.17 20.00
CA TRP A 204 0.97 2.01 19.27
C TRP A 204 -0.36 1.47 19.83
N GLU A 205 -0.51 1.44 21.17
CA GLU A 205 -1.73 0.96 21.83
C GLU A 205 -2.97 1.76 21.42
N ILE A 206 -2.79 3.04 21.11
CA ILE A 206 -3.88 3.92 20.64
C ILE A 206 -4.17 3.63 19.17
N LYS A 207 -3.13 3.47 18.33
CA LYS A 207 -3.33 3.10 16.91
C LYS A 207 -4.05 1.77 16.76
N ALA A 208 -3.68 0.79 17.58
CA ALA A 208 -4.27 -0.55 17.61
C ALA A 208 -5.37 -0.69 18.69
N ALA A 209 -6.15 0.35 18.93
CA ALA A 209 -7.18 0.36 19.95
C ALA A 209 -8.15 -0.83 19.80
N GLY A 210 -8.41 -1.50 20.92
CA GLY A 210 -9.25 -2.71 20.94
C GLY A 210 -8.62 -3.93 20.24
N GLY A 211 -7.29 -3.92 20.01
CA GLY A 211 -6.58 -5.01 19.33
C GLY A 211 -6.89 -5.11 17.83
N ARG A 212 -7.42 -4.05 17.24
CA ARG A 212 -7.81 -3.99 15.82
C ARG A 212 -6.78 -3.22 15.00
N GLU A 213 -6.65 -3.63 13.74
CA GLU A 213 -5.93 -2.86 12.74
C GLU A 213 -6.59 -1.49 12.57
N LYS A 214 -5.78 -0.42 12.61
CA LYS A 214 -6.27 0.97 12.52
C LYS A 214 -7.42 1.26 13.51
N GLY A 215 -7.38 0.69 14.72
CA GLY A 215 -8.47 0.78 15.70
C GLY A 215 -8.82 2.22 16.15
N ILE A 216 -7.96 3.20 15.86
CA ILE A 216 -8.21 4.62 16.10
C ILE A 216 -9.03 5.30 14.99
N VAL A 217 -9.04 4.73 13.77
CA VAL A 217 -9.73 5.25 12.60
C VAL A 217 -11.07 4.57 12.43
#